data_8c47e617955118a444122b48d4f14908
#
_entry.id   8c47e617955118a444122b48d4f14908
#
_cell.length_a   1.000
_cell.length_b   1.000
_cell.length_c   1.000
_cell.angle_alpha   90.00
_cell.angle_beta   90.00
_cell.angle_gamma   90.00
#
_symmetry.space_group_name_H-M   'P 1'
#
loop_
_entity.id
_entity.type
_entity.pdbx_description
1 polymer ?
#
loop_
_entity_poly.entity_id
_entity_poly.type
_entity_poly.pdbx_seq_one_letter_code
_entity_poly.pdbx_strand_id
1 'polypeptide(L)'
;PKLDKNQETRIIDFGCGKSYLTFAMYYYLKVLKGYPVRITGLDLKTDVIEHCSRLAKKFGYDSLEFLHGDIASYEGTDEVDMVVTLHACDTATDYALAKAVKWGAKVILSVPCCQHEVNKQMKSELFAPVFHYGIIKERMAALYTDALRAEVLEAMGYRVQILEFIDMEHTPKNLLIRAVKQGKRKENREAIKAILKEIHTEPTLYRLLMEEK
;
A
#
# COMPACT_ATOMS: atom_id res chain seq x y z
N PRO A 1 13.80 -2.56 -9.54
CA PRO A 1 14.86 -1.59 -9.82
C PRO A 1 16.05 -1.85 -8.91
N LYS A 2 17.24 -1.63 -9.42
CA LYS A 2 18.47 -1.65 -8.60
C LYS A 2 18.60 -0.29 -7.93
N LEU A 3 18.93 -0.26 -6.65
CA LEU A 3 19.30 0.97 -5.96
C LEU A 3 20.64 1.47 -6.49
N ASP A 4 20.75 2.80 -6.66
CA ASP A 4 21.98 3.45 -7.07
C ASP A 4 22.68 4.04 -5.84
N LYS A 5 24.00 3.80 -5.70
CA LYS A 5 24.79 4.36 -4.60
C LYS A 5 25.12 5.84 -4.78
N ASN A 6 24.91 6.37 -5.98
CA ASN A 6 25.18 7.77 -6.30
C ASN A 6 23.92 8.65 -6.26
N GLN A 7 22.73 8.07 -6.05
CA GLN A 7 21.47 8.78 -6.01
C GLN A 7 20.73 8.51 -4.71
N GLU A 8 20.26 9.56 -4.02
CA GLU A 8 19.43 9.42 -2.84
C GLU A 8 18.10 8.74 -3.21
N THR A 9 17.76 7.66 -2.50
CA THR A 9 16.49 6.95 -2.64
C THR A 9 15.53 7.43 -1.58
N ARG A 10 14.37 7.94 -1.98
CA ARG A 10 13.32 8.45 -1.08
C ARG A 10 12.26 7.39 -0.87
N ILE A 11 12.04 7.04 0.39
CA ILE A 11 11.08 6.01 0.83
C ILE A 11 10.07 6.63 1.77
N ILE A 12 8.78 6.32 1.57
CA ILE A 12 7.72 6.67 2.51
C ILE A 12 7.09 5.39 3.05
N ASP A 13 6.95 5.31 4.37
CA ASP A 13 6.25 4.25 5.08
C ASP A 13 4.95 4.82 5.68
N PHE A 14 3.83 4.51 5.05
CA PHE A 14 2.51 4.96 5.48
C PHE A 14 1.89 4.03 6.52
N GLY A 15 1.41 4.61 7.63
CA GLY A 15 0.91 3.86 8.77
C GLY A 15 2.05 3.09 9.44
N CYS A 16 3.19 3.77 9.64
CA CYS A 16 4.42 3.14 10.11
C CYS A 16 4.31 2.52 11.53
N GLY A 17 3.30 2.91 12.32
CA GLY A 17 3.06 2.39 13.66
C GLY A 17 4.30 2.47 14.54
N LYS A 18 4.66 1.37 15.22
CA LYS A 18 5.89 1.29 16.02
C LYS A 18 7.18 1.29 15.19
N SER A 19 7.07 1.36 13.88
CA SER A 19 8.16 1.58 12.91
C SER A 19 9.28 0.53 12.92
N TYR A 20 9.01 -0.69 13.36
CA TYR A 20 10.03 -1.74 13.34
C TYR A 20 10.61 -1.97 11.93
N LEU A 21 9.73 -2.01 10.92
CA LEU A 21 10.17 -2.17 9.53
C LEU A 21 10.93 -0.93 9.05
N THR A 22 10.46 0.27 9.37
CA THR A 22 11.09 1.54 8.98
C THR A 22 12.53 1.63 9.50
N PHE A 23 12.74 1.30 10.78
CA PHE A 23 14.08 1.22 11.38
C PHE A 23 14.93 0.13 10.74
N ALA A 24 14.37 -1.05 10.50
CA ALA A 24 15.07 -2.17 9.87
C ALA A 24 15.50 -1.84 8.43
N MET A 25 14.62 -1.19 7.64
CA MET A 25 14.94 -0.72 6.30
C MET A 25 16.08 0.31 6.32
N TYR A 26 16.01 1.29 7.22
CA TYR A 26 17.06 2.29 7.34
C TYR A 26 18.40 1.65 7.71
N TYR A 27 18.42 0.80 8.74
CA TYR A 27 19.62 0.10 9.17
C TYR A 27 20.21 -0.74 8.03
N TYR A 28 19.39 -1.55 7.37
CA TYR A 28 19.85 -2.41 6.29
C TYR A 28 20.38 -1.62 5.09
N LEU A 29 19.59 -0.66 4.61
CA LEU A 29 19.94 0.07 3.39
C LEU A 29 21.07 1.07 3.61
N LYS A 30 20.99 1.89 4.67
CA LYS A 30 21.97 2.95 4.92
C LYS A 30 23.18 2.45 5.68
N VAL A 31 22.98 1.77 6.81
CA VAL A 31 24.10 1.39 7.68
C VAL A 31 24.85 0.18 7.13
N LEU A 32 24.16 -0.89 6.77
CA LEU A 32 24.81 -2.12 6.30
C LEU A 32 25.23 -2.07 4.83
N LYS A 33 24.40 -1.49 3.96
CA LYS A 33 24.65 -1.49 2.49
C LYS A 33 25.24 -0.20 1.97
N GLY A 34 25.22 0.89 2.74
CA GLY A 34 25.79 2.19 2.37
C GLY A 34 25.05 2.90 1.24
N TYR A 35 23.73 2.63 1.08
CA TYR A 35 22.93 3.38 0.11
C TYR A 35 22.52 4.75 0.69
N PRO A 36 22.56 5.82 -0.10
CA PRO A 36 22.02 7.10 0.30
C PRO A 36 20.49 7.01 0.28
N VAL A 37 19.89 6.80 1.46
CA VAL A 37 18.44 6.72 1.62
C VAL A 37 17.94 7.80 2.58
N ARG A 38 16.75 8.33 2.27
CA ARG A 38 15.93 9.12 3.15
C ARG A 38 14.62 8.40 3.34
N ILE A 39 14.23 8.14 4.57
CA ILE A 39 12.99 7.44 4.89
C ILE A 39 12.10 8.34 5.73
N THR A 40 10.84 8.50 5.33
CA THR A 40 9.82 9.22 6.09
C THR A 40 8.76 8.22 6.53
N GLY A 41 8.57 8.06 7.84
CA GLY A 41 7.45 7.34 8.43
C GLY A 41 6.30 8.29 8.73
N LEU A 42 5.08 7.94 8.35
CA LEU A 42 3.87 8.72 8.62
C LEU A 42 2.87 7.90 9.42
N ASP A 43 2.33 8.48 10.49
CA ASP A 43 1.25 7.88 11.28
C ASP A 43 0.34 8.94 11.90
N LEU A 44 -0.89 8.54 12.26
CA LEU A 44 -1.89 9.39 12.92
C LEU A 44 -1.67 9.52 14.43
N LYS A 45 -0.84 8.67 15.03
CA LYS A 45 -0.64 8.61 16.48
C LYS A 45 0.56 9.45 16.89
N THR A 46 0.31 10.60 17.48
CA THR A 46 1.35 11.56 17.93
C THR A 46 2.36 10.93 18.87
N ASP A 47 1.91 10.16 19.86
CA ASP A 47 2.76 9.50 20.85
C ASP A 47 3.74 8.50 20.21
N VAL A 48 3.29 7.79 19.17
CA VAL A 48 4.11 6.85 18.38
C VAL A 48 5.17 7.63 17.59
N ILE A 49 4.77 8.69 16.91
CA ILE A 49 5.68 9.54 16.11
C ILE A 49 6.76 10.18 17.00
N GLU A 50 6.38 10.74 18.16
CA GLU A 50 7.33 11.30 19.12
C GLU A 50 8.30 10.24 19.63
N HIS A 51 7.81 9.04 19.94
CA HIS A 51 8.67 7.94 20.39
C HIS A 51 9.67 7.54 19.30
N CYS A 52 9.21 7.33 18.07
CA CYS A 52 10.06 6.96 16.93
C CYS A 52 11.09 8.06 16.60
N SER A 53 10.69 9.32 16.64
CA SER A 53 11.59 10.47 16.42
C SER A 53 12.71 10.51 17.46
N ARG A 54 12.39 10.29 18.76
CA ARG A 54 13.41 10.19 19.82
C ARG A 54 14.37 9.03 19.59
N LEU A 55 13.87 7.87 19.15
CA LEU A 55 14.71 6.71 18.85
C LEU A 55 15.62 6.96 17.64
N ALA A 56 15.11 7.53 16.56
CA ALA A 56 15.91 7.87 15.39
C ALA A 56 17.07 8.80 15.76
N LYS A 57 16.79 9.84 16.53
CA LYS A 57 17.80 10.77 17.06
C LYS A 57 18.83 10.06 17.97
N LYS A 58 18.36 9.17 18.85
CA LYS A 58 19.25 8.40 19.75
C LYS A 58 20.22 7.50 18.99
N PHE A 59 19.79 6.94 17.86
CA PHE A 59 20.64 6.09 17.01
C PHE A 59 21.47 6.87 15.99
N GLY A 60 21.33 8.19 15.90
CA GLY A 60 22.02 9.00 14.90
C GLY A 60 21.53 8.76 13.48
N TYR A 61 20.24 8.45 13.30
CA TYR A 61 19.63 8.16 12.01
C TYR A 61 19.11 9.45 11.36
N ASP A 62 20.01 10.33 10.92
CA ASP A 62 19.72 11.70 10.48
C ASP A 62 18.83 11.80 9.23
N SER A 63 18.76 10.74 8.42
CA SER A 63 17.88 10.69 7.23
C SER A 63 16.63 9.83 7.45
N LEU A 64 16.29 9.55 8.72
CA LEU A 64 15.06 8.87 9.12
C LEU A 64 14.18 9.87 9.87
N GLU A 65 13.07 10.23 9.25
CA GLU A 65 12.14 11.23 9.77
C GLU A 65 10.77 10.60 10.06
N PHE A 66 10.11 11.10 11.09
CA PHE A 66 8.75 10.67 11.45
C PHE A 66 7.82 11.88 11.53
N LEU A 67 6.70 11.82 10.80
CA LEU A 67 5.73 12.89 10.69
C LEU A 67 4.34 12.43 11.15
N HIS A 68 3.69 13.28 11.93
CA HIS A 68 2.28 13.09 12.25
C HIS A 68 1.42 13.60 11.10
N GLY A 69 0.48 12.78 10.62
CA GLY A 69 -0.44 13.20 9.57
C GLY A 69 -1.29 12.07 9.01
N ASP A 70 -2.35 12.49 8.33
CA ASP A 70 -3.23 11.59 7.58
C ASP A 70 -2.67 11.33 6.17
N ILE A 71 -2.69 10.08 5.76
CA ILE A 71 -2.24 9.64 4.43
C ILE A 71 -2.99 10.37 3.33
N ALA A 72 -4.30 10.57 3.46
CA ALA A 72 -5.11 11.20 2.43
C ALA A 72 -4.72 12.67 2.17
N SER A 73 -4.38 13.41 3.23
CA SER A 73 -4.03 14.83 3.18
C SER A 73 -2.54 15.11 3.02
N TYR A 74 -1.66 14.12 3.16
CA TYR A 74 -0.21 14.33 3.08
C TYR A 74 0.24 14.74 1.68
N GLU A 75 0.87 15.90 1.55
CA GLU A 75 1.37 16.45 0.28
C GLU A 75 2.87 16.84 0.34
N GLY A 76 3.60 16.29 1.31
CA GLY A 76 4.96 16.72 1.64
C GLY A 76 6.05 16.39 0.63
N THR A 77 5.74 15.76 -0.52
CA THR A 77 6.74 15.45 -1.55
C THR A 77 6.10 15.23 -2.92
N ASP A 78 6.83 15.60 -3.96
CA ASP A 78 6.41 15.40 -5.36
C ASP A 78 7.04 14.16 -6.01
N GLU A 79 8.11 13.63 -5.42
CA GLU A 79 8.84 12.47 -5.94
C GLU A 79 9.20 11.49 -4.82
N VAL A 80 8.83 10.23 -5.01
CA VAL A 80 9.13 9.13 -4.12
C VAL A 80 9.59 7.94 -4.95
N ASP A 81 10.68 7.30 -4.55
CA ASP A 81 11.16 6.10 -5.23
C ASP A 81 10.42 4.84 -4.78
N MET A 82 10.07 4.78 -3.49
CA MET A 82 9.40 3.61 -2.92
C MET A 82 8.38 4.02 -1.87
N VAL A 83 7.20 3.42 -1.96
CA VAL A 83 6.14 3.52 -0.95
C VAL A 83 5.97 2.16 -0.29
N VAL A 84 5.95 2.15 1.03
CA VAL A 84 5.65 0.99 1.86
C VAL A 84 4.40 1.28 2.69
N THR A 85 3.53 0.30 2.83
CA THR A 85 2.38 0.38 3.73
C THR A 85 2.02 -1.00 4.25
N LEU A 86 2.24 -1.23 5.55
CA LEU A 86 1.93 -2.49 6.20
C LEU A 86 0.68 -2.42 7.08
N HIS A 87 0.36 -1.24 7.60
CA HIS A 87 -0.67 -1.06 8.63
C HIS A 87 -1.69 0.02 8.28
N ALA A 88 -1.75 0.47 7.03
CA ALA A 88 -2.83 1.32 6.57
C ALA A 88 -4.10 0.46 6.38
N CYS A 89 -5.10 0.67 7.22
CA CYS A 89 -6.31 -0.13 7.21
C CYS A 89 -7.32 0.36 6.16
N ASP A 90 -7.98 -0.60 5.49
CA ASP A 90 -9.11 -0.41 4.58
C ASP A 90 -8.80 0.63 3.49
N THR A 91 -9.59 1.70 3.40
CA THR A 91 -9.42 2.76 2.40
C THR A 91 -8.12 3.57 2.55
N ALA A 92 -7.50 3.60 3.73
CA ALA A 92 -6.20 4.25 3.90
C ALA A 92 -5.11 3.59 3.02
N THR A 93 -5.19 2.27 2.80
CA THR A 93 -4.36 1.57 1.82
C THR A 93 -4.58 2.15 0.41
N ASP A 94 -5.81 2.41 0.02
CA ASP A 94 -6.16 2.92 -1.31
C ASP A 94 -5.62 4.34 -1.54
N TYR A 95 -5.69 5.20 -0.53
CA TYR A 95 -5.07 6.53 -0.57
C TYR A 95 -3.55 6.45 -0.66
N ALA A 96 -2.90 5.53 0.07
CA ALA A 96 -1.46 5.31 -0.03
C ALA A 96 -1.03 4.86 -1.43
N LEU A 97 -1.77 3.89 -2.02
CA LEU A 97 -1.52 3.41 -3.38
C LEU A 97 -1.75 4.50 -4.43
N ALA A 98 -2.83 5.28 -4.30
CA ALA A 98 -3.13 6.38 -5.22
C ALA A 98 -2.04 7.47 -5.17
N LYS A 99 -1.56 7.84 -3.98
CA LYS A 99 -0.43 8.78 -3.83
C LYS A 99 0.86 8.21 -4.41
N ALA A 100 1.17 6.93 -4.17
CA ALA A 100 2.32 6.28 -4.75
C ALA A 100 2.32 6.36 -6.29
N VAL A 101 1.16 6.13 -6.91
CA VAL A 101 0.98 6.28 -8.37
C VAL A 101 1.17 7.73 -8.80
N LYS A 102 0.56 8.70 -8.11
CA LYS A 102 0.66 10.14 -8.40
C LYS A 102 2.10 10.64 -8.32
N TRP A 103 2.86 10.24 -7.31
CA TRP A 103 4.27 10.59 -7.15
C TRP A 103 5.21 9.79 -8.05
N GLY A 104 4.68 8.86 -8.82
CA GLY A 104 5.47 8.06 -9.75
C GLY A 104 6.42 7.08 -9.09
N ALA A 105 6.10 6.61 -7.89
CA ALA A 105 6.92 5.66 -7.13
C ALA A 105 7.38 4.49 -8.01
N LYS A 106 8.67 4.19 -7.97
CA LYS A 106 9.26 3.08 -8.75
C LYS A 106 8.87 1.72 -8.20
N VAL A 107 8.66 1.65 -6.88
CA VAL A 107 8.28 0.43 -6.15
C VAL A 107 7.19 0.74 -5.15
N ILE A 108 6.19 -0.14 -5.06
CA ILE A 108 5.15 -0.11 -4.03
C ILE A 108 5.13 -1.48 -3.36
N LEU A 109 5.18 -1.49 -2.02
CA LEU A 109 5.02 -2.67 -1.19
C LEU A 109 3.86 -2.42 -0.23
N SER A 110 2.77 -3.17 -0.39
CA SER A 110 1.58 -3.00 0.43
C SER A 110 1.12 -4.33 1.00
N VAL A 111 0.84 -4.35 2.31
CA VAL A 111 0.25 -5.50 3.00
C VAL A 111 -1.10 -5.07 3.58
N PRO A 112 -2.19 -5.23 2.80
CA PRO A 112 -3.51 -4.85 3.25
C PRO A 112 -4.00 -5.77 4.38
N CYS A 113 -4.50 -5.19 5.46
CA CYS A 113 -5.01 -5.96 6.61
C CYS A 113 -6.54 -5.96 6.72
N CYS A 114 -7.22 -4.99 6.15
CA CYS A 114 -8.66 -4.82 6.24
C CYS A 114 -9.26 -4.45 4.88
N GLN A 115 -10.45 -4.96 4.57
CA GLN A 115 -11.16 -4.74 3.31
C GLN A 115 -12.66 -4.56 3.59
N HIS A 116 -12.99 -3.67 4.54
CA HIS A 116 -14.38 -3.46 4.99
C HIS A 116 -15.24 -2.74 3.96
N GLU A 117 -14.65 -1.83 3.17
CA GLU A 117 -15.38 -1.08 2.15
C GLU A 117 -16.06 -2.01 1.16
N VAL A 118 -15.31 -2.89 0.50
CA VAL A 118 -15.85 -3.83 -0.49
C VAL A 118 -16.79 -4.83 0.16
N ASN A 119 -16.49 -5.34 1.35
CA ASN A 119 -17.38 -6.26 2.05
C ASN A 119 -18.77 -5.67 2.34
N LYS A 120 -18.84 -4.38 2.68
CA LYS A 120 -20.12 -3.67 2.92
C LYS A 120 -20.90 -3.47 1.62
N GLN A 121 -20.22 -3.13 0.53
CA GLN A 121 -20.83 -2.84 -0.77
C GLN A 121 -21.26 -4.13 -1.50
N MET A 122 -20.44 -5.19 -1.43
CA MET A 122 -20.52 -6.37 -2.28
C MET A 122 -21.87 -7.09 -2.22
N LYS A 123 -22.49 -7.17 -3.40
CA LYS A 123 -23.74 -7.87 -3.66
C LYS A 123 -23.60 -8.54 -5.03
N SER A 124 -24.30 -9.63 -5.28
CA SER A 124 -24.45 -10.26 -6.58
C SER A 124 -25.60 -11.26 -6.51
N GLU A 125 -26.44 -11.30 -7.52
CA GLU A 125 -27.47 -12.33 -7.66
C GLU A 125 -26.86 -13.69 -7.90
N LEU A 126 -25.82 -13.74 -8.75
CA LEU A 126 -25.06 -14.96 -9.09
C LEU A 126 -24.42 -15.58 -7.83
N PHE A 127 -23.82 -14.78 -6.99
CA PHE A 127 -23.13 -15.23 -5.78
C PHE A 127 -23.98 -15.18 -4.51
N ALA A 128 -25.29 -14.85 -4.61
CA ALA A 128 -26.18 -14.76 -3.44
C ALA A 128 -26.15 -16.01 -2.54
N PRO A 129 -26.17 -17.26 -3.07
CA PRO A 129 -26.07 -18.46 -2.25
C PRO A 129 -24.75 -18.58 -1.47
N VAL A 130 -23.65 -17.98 -1.98
CA VAL A 130 -22.33 -17.99 -1.35
C VAL A 130 -22.23 -16.86 -0.34
N PHE A 131 -22.72 -15.67 -0.68
CA PHE A 131 -22.69 -14.49 0.18
C PHE A 131 -23.64 -14.58 1.38
N HIS A 132 -24.56 -15.54 1.36
CA HIS A 132 -25.38 -15.88 2.53
C HIS A 132 -24.51 -16.26 3.74
N TYR A 133 -23.35 -16.86 3.52
CA TYR A 133 -22.40 -17.19 4.57
C TYR A 133 -21.45 -16.01 4.82
N GLY A 134 -21.71 -15.22 5.87
CA GLY A 134 -20.98 -13.97 6.14
C GLY A 134 -19.46 -14.11 6.18
N ILE A 135 -18.92 -15.22 6.75
CA ILE A 135 -17.47 -15.48 6.79
C ILE A 135 -16.90 -15.73 5.37
N ILE A 136 -17.67 -16.38 4.50
CA ILE A 136 -17.23 -16.61 3.11
C ILE A 136 -17.25 -15.29 2.33
N LYS A 137 -18.33 -14.51 2.49
CA LYS A 137 -18.43 -13.18 1.88
C LYS A 137 -17.26 -12.28 2.30
N GLU A 138 -16.93 -12.24 3.59
CA GLU A 138 -15.81 -11.43 4.11
C GLU A 138 -14.46 -11.85 3.50
N ARG A 139 -14.19 -13.16 3.44
CA ARG A 139 -12.95 -13.68 2.83
C ARG A 139 -12.88 -13.40 1.34
N MET A 140 -13.98 -13.58 0.62
CA MET A 140 -14.05 -13.24 -0.81
C MET A 140 -13.85 -11.74 -1.02
N ALA A 141 -14.50 -10.89 -0.23
CA ALA A 141 -14.32 -9.44 -0.31
C ALA A 141 -12.86 -9.03 -0.09
N ALA A 142 -12.16 -9.67 0.84
CA ALA A 142 -10.74 -9.42 1.06
C ALA A 142 -9.90 -9.75 -0.18
N LEU A 143 -10.08 -10.95 -0.74
CA LEU A 143 -9.33 -11.40 -1.92
C LEU A 143 -9.67 -10.56 -3.16
N TYR A 144 -10.94 -10.25 -3.39
CA TYR A 144 -11.37 -9.38 -4.50
C TYR A 144 -10.79 -7.98 -4.38
N THR A 145 -10.80 -7.40 -3.18
CA THR A 145 -10.23 -6.05 -2.96
C THR A 145 -8.76 -6.02 -3.35
N ASP A 146 -7.98 -6.99 -2.89
CA ASP A 146 -6.54 -7.02 -3.17
C ASP A 146 -6.23 -7.34 -4.63
N ALA A 147 -7.02 -8.20 -5.27
CA ALA A 147 -6.93 -8.45 -6.70
C ALA A 147 -7.29 -7.20 -7.53
N LEU A 148 -8.35 -6.47 -7.16
CA LEU A 148 -8.74 -5.23 -7.84
C LEU A 148 -7.68 -4.13 -7.66
N ARG A 149 -7.06 -4.02 -6.47
CA ARG A 149 -5.91 -3.13 -6.24
C ARG A 149 -4.76 -3.44 -7.20
N ALA A 150 -4.44 -4.72 -7.37
CA ALA A 150 -3.41 -5.16 -8.30
C ALA A 150 -3.76 -4.80 -9.74
N GLU A 151 -4.97 -5.10 -10.20
CA GLU A 151 -5.44 -4.80 -11.56
C GLU A 151 -5.45 -3.29 -11.85
N VAL A 152 -5.86 -2.45 -10.88
CA VAL A 152 -5.80 -0.98 -11.02
C VAL A 152 -4.35 -0.51 -11.13
N LEU A 153 -3.42 -1.03 -10.33
CA LEU A 153 -2.00 -0.67 -10.43
C LEU A 153 -1.39 -1.11 -11.79
N GLU A 154 -1.79 -2.25 -12.33
CA GLU A 154 -1.37 -2.68 -13.67
C GLU A 154 -1.89 -1.74 -14.76
N ALA A 155 -3.13 -1.27 -14.65
CA ALA A 155 -3.68 -0.24 -15.54
C ALA A 155 -2.91 1.09 -15.44
N MET A 156 -2.29 1.37 -14.29
CA MET A 156 -1.46 2.57 -14.06
C MET A 156 0.01 2.38 -14.49
N GLY A 157 0.37 1.24 -15.09
CA GLY A 157 1.70 0.99 -15.66
C GLY A 157 2.68 0.31 -14.72
N TYR A 158 2.19 -0.37 -13.70
CA TYR A 158 2.99 -1.22 -12.82
C TYR A 158 2.92 -2.69 -13.24
N ARG A 159 3.99 -3.42 -13.03
CA ARG A 159 3.98 -4.88 -13.00
C ARG A 159 3.72 -5.30 -11.56
N VAL A 160 2.63 -6.04 -11.33
CA VAL A 160 2.20 -6.42 -9.99
C VAL A 160 2.39 -7.92 -9.74
N GLN A 161 2.74 -8.26 -8.53
CA GLN A 161 2.77 -9.62 -7.99
C GLN A 161 2.07 -9.60 -6.64
N ILE A 162 1.18 -10.56 -6.42
CA ILE A 162 0.61 -10.84 -5.10
C ILE A 162 1.36 -12.05 -4.56
N LEU A 163 1.98 -11.90 -3.39
CA LEU A 163 2.86 -12.87 -2.79
C LEU A 163 2.41 -13.17 -1.36
N GLU A 164 2.48 -14.40 -0.94
CA GLU A 164 2.46 -14.74 0.48
C GLU A 164 3.85 -14.47 1.06
N PHE A 165 3.93 -13.72 2.18
CA PHE A 165 5.21 -13.33 2.80
C PHE A 165 5.35 -13.80 4.24
N ILE A 166 4.24 -14.26 4.84
CA ILE A 166 4.18 -14.89 6.17
C ILE A 166 3.25 -16.10 6.03
N ASP A 167 3.56 -17.19 6.71
CA ASP A 167 2.74 -18.38 6.68
C ASP A 167 1.34 -18.12 7.25
N MET A 168 0.31 -18.72 6.62
CA MET A 168 -1.08 -18.59 7.05
C MET A 168 -1.33 -19.06 8.49
N GLU A 169 -0.46 -19.90 9.04
CA GLU A 169 -0.50 -20.31 10.44
C GLU A 169 -0.36 -19.14 11.41
N HIS A 170 0.32 -18.06 10.99
CA HIS A 170 0.52 -16.87 11.83
C HIS A 170 -0.57 -15.82 11.62
N THR A 171 -1.05 -15.65 10.40
CA THR A 171 -2.12 -14.70 10.06
C THR A 171 -2.74 -15.00 8.70
N PRO A 172 -4.08 -14.91 8.57
CA PRO A 172 -4.73 -14.96 7.27
C PRO A 172 -4.53 -13.69 6.43
N LYS A 173 -3.95 -12.63 7.00
CA LYS A 173 -3.63 -11.36 6.36
C LYS A 173 -2.15 -11.35 5.93
N ASN A 174 -1.80 -12.27 5.07
CA ASN A 174 -0.42 -12.57 4.70
C ASN A 174 -0.04 -12.20 3.26
N LEU A 175 -0.92 -11.49 2.54
CA LEU A 175 -0.67 -11.11 1.15
C LEU A 175 0.12 -9.81 1.07
N LEU A 176 1.18 -9.82 0.28
CA LEU A 176 1.97 -8.66 -0.12
C LEU A 176 1.66 -8.32 -1.57
N ILE A 177 1.16 -7.12 -1.82
CA ILE A 177 1.06 -6.52 -3.15
C ILE A 177 2.40 -5.84 -3.43
N ARG A 178 3.19 -6.42 -4.32
CA ARG A 178 4.44 -5.85 -4.81
C ARG A 178 4.24 -5.31 -6.20
N ALA A 179 4.35 -4.00 -6.38
CA ALA A 179 4.23 -3.34 -7.67
C ALA A 179 5.53 -2.62 -8.06
N VAL A 180 5.97 -2.82 -9.30
CA VAL A 180 7.17 -2.19 -9.86
C VAL A 180 6.79 -1.44 -11.12
N LYS A 181 7.10 -0.15 -11.18
CA LYS A 181 6.77 0.72 -12.31
C LYS A 181 7.51 0.27 -13.57
N GLN A 182 6.78 0.03 -14.64
CA GLN A 182 7.33 -0.35 -15.95
C GLN A 182 6.94 0.62 -17.07
N GLY A 183 5.96 1.49 -16.85
CA GLY A 183 5.46 2.45 -17.82
C GLY A 183 4.47 1.87 -18.84
N LYS A 184 4.46 0.57 -19.08
CA LYS A 184 3.48 -0.09 -19.95
C LYS A 184 2.19 -0.32 -19.18
N ARG A 185 1.10 0.31 -19.60
CA ARG A 185 -0.24 0.13 -19.01
C ARG A 185 -0.90 -1.13 -19.55
N LYS A 186 -1.61 -1.84 -18.68
CA LYS A 186 -2.46 -2.96 -19.09
C LYS A 186 -3.82 -2.44 -19.55
N GLU A 187 -4.31 -2.96 -20.64
CA GLU A 187 -5.65 -2.64 -21.15
C GLU A 187 -6.69 -3.56 -20.51
N ASN A 188 -7.00 -3.32 -19.23
CA ASN A 188 -7.91 -4.14 -18.44
C ASN A 188 -9.09 -3.34 -17.84
N ARG A 189 -9.26 -2.07 -18.24
CA ARG A 189 -10.29 -1.17 -17.69
C ARG A 189 -11.69 -1.75 -17.80
N GLU A 190 -12.05 -2.29 -18.96
CA GLU A 190 -13.39 -2.86 -19.17
C GLU A 190 -13.60 -4.16 -18.38
N ALA A 191 -12.57 -4.98 -18.21
CA ALA A 191 -12.64 -6.16 -17.36
C ALA A 191 -12.84 -5.78 -15.88
N ILE A 192 -12.14 -4.76 -15.39
CA ILE A 192 -12.34 -4.23 -14.04
C ILE A 192 -13.79 -3.74 -13.87
N LYS A 193 -14.30 -2.92 -14.80
CA LYS A 193 -15.69 -2.42 -14.76
C LYS A 193 -16.71 -3.56 -14.74
N ALA A 194 -16.49 -4.62 -15.53
CA ALA A 194 -17.38 -5.77 -15.56
C ALA A 194 -17.44 -6.48 -14.19
N ILE A 195 -16.30 -6.67 -13.53
CA ILE A 195 -16.24 -7.24 -12.18
C ILE A 195 -16.95 -6.33 -11.18
N LEU A 196 -16.66 -5.03 -11.17
CA LEU A 196 -17.30 -4.07 -10.27
C LEU A 196 -18.81 -4.03 -10.41
N LYS A 197 -19.29 -4.10 -11.66
CA LYS A 197 -20.72 -4.18 -11.97
C LYS A 197 -21.36 -5.47 -11.45
N GLU A 198 -20.69 -6.63 -11.63
CA GLU A 198 -21.19 -7.92 -11.18
C GLU A 198 -21.31 -7.99 -9.66
N ILE A 199 -20.33 -7.50 -8.93
CA ILE A 199 -20.34 -7.55 -7.47
C ILE A 199 -20.89 -6.28 -6.81
N HIS A 200 -21.40 -5.33 -7.61
CA HIS A 200 -22.03 -4.06 -7.17
C HIS A 200 -21.13 -3.27 -6.20
N THR A 201 -19.86 -3.09 -6.55
CA THR A 201 -18.89 -2.36 -5.71
C THR A 201 -18.20 -1.25 -6.48
N GLU A 202 -17.75 -0.25 -5.74
CA GLU A 202 -16.98 0.89 -6.24
C GLU A 202 -15.86 1.23 -5.25
N PRO A 203 -14.73 0.47 -5.32
CA PRO A 203 -13.62 0.63 -4.39
C PRO A 203 -12.95 2.01 -4.50
N THR A 204 -12.49 2.52 -3.37
CA THR A 204 -11.85 3.84 -3.30
C THR A 204 -10.67 3.97 -4.26
N LEU A 205 -9.81 2.97 -4.42
CA LEU A 205 -8.68 3.05 -5.36
C LEU A 205 -9.14 3.20 -6.81
N TYR A 206 -10.21 2.48 -7.21
CA TYR A 206 -10.79 2.61 -8.55
C TYR A 206 -11.27 4.05 -8.78
N ARG A 207 -12.03 4.63 -7.86
CA ARG A 207 -12.50 6.03 -7.95
C ARG A 207 -11.35 7.04 -8.05
N LEU A 208 -10.30 6.86 -7.24
CA LEU A 208 -9.17 7.79 -7.20
C LEU A 208 -8.31 7.80 -8.47
N LEU A 209 -8.22 6.68 -9.20
CA LEU A 209 -7.27 6.50 -10.31
C LEU A 209 -7.91 6.23 -11.66
N MET A 210 -9.15 5.74 -11.71
CA MET A 210 -9.76 5.26 -12.95
C MET A 210 -11.07 5.94 -13.32
N GLU A 211 -11.75 6.63 -12.41
CA GLU A 211 -12.89 7.46 -12.78
C GLU A 211 -12.43 8.70 -13.53
N GLU A 212 -13.08 8.96 -14.65
CA GLU A 212 -12.93 10.20 -15.40
C GLU A 212 -13.64 11.31 -14.61
N LYS A 213 -12.89 12.36 -14.27
CA LYS A 213 -13.48 13.57 -13.70
C LYS A 213 -14.16 14.39 -14.77
#